data_28f351e0940cde1f61c3c7bf074d5a31
#
_entry.id   28f351e0940cde1f61c3c7bf074d5a31
#
_cell.length_a   1.000
_cell.length_b   1.000
_cell.length_c   1.000
_cell.angle_alpha   90.00
_cell.angle_beta   90.00
_cell.angle_gamma   90.00
#
_symmetry.space_group_name_H-M   'P 1'
#
loop_
_entity.id
_entity.type
_entity.pdbx_description
1 polymer ?
#
loop_
_entity_poly.entity_id
_entity_poly.type
_entity_poly.pdbx_seq_one_letter_code
_entity_poly.pdbx_strand_id
1 'polypeptide(L)'
;MKKLLIASLLVAASTLAHAAGESITVYKDPNCGCCSAWIEHLREAGYKVKPVDSGDMAAVKKRLGVPESLESCHTGVVDGSGQVVEGHVPATALAKLIAAPAVKGVAVPGMPSNSPGMGKMNGKLVTVDFAGKQFSKD
;
A
#
# COMPACT_ATOMS: atom_id res chain seq x y z
N MET A 1 36.47 43.84 -21.32
CA MET A 1 35.21 43.13 -21.66
C MET A 1 35.12 41.88 -20.76
N LYS A 2 34.35 41.99 -19.66
CA LYS A 2 34.21 40.91 -18.68
C LYS A 2 32.96 40.07 -19.08
N LYS A 3 33.19 38.80 -19.47
CA LYS A 3 32.13 37.84 -19.76
C LYS A 3 31.60 37.30 -18.43
N LEU A 4 30.37 37.69 -18.04
CA LEU A 4 29.64 37.07 -16.94
C LEU A 4 29.09 35.71 -17.41
N LEU A 5 29.63 34.63 -16.84
CA LEU A 5 29.05 33.30 -16.93
C LEU A 5 27.96 33.18 -15.85
N ILE A 6 26.72 33.23 -16.28
CA ILE A 6 25.58 32.92 -15.42
C ILE A 6 25.45 31.40 -15.36
N ALA A 7 25.88 30.81 -14.26
CA ALA A 7 25.64 29.41 -13.96
C ALA A 7 24.20 29.24 -13.53
N SER A 8 23.36 28.69 -14.41
CA SER A 8 21.98 28.30 -14.08
C SER A 8 21.99 27.06 -13.18
N LEU A 9 21.74 27.25 -11.89
CA LEU A 9 21.53 26.16 -10.94
C LEU A 9 20.13 25.59 -11.17
N LEU A 10 20.04 24.45 -11.89
CA LEU A 10 18.79 23.68 -11.94
C LEU A 10 18.61 23.00 -10.58
N VAL A 11 17.73 23.55 -9.77
CA VAL A 11 17.23 22.86 -8.57
C VAL A 11 16.28 21.76 -9.04
N ALA A 12 16.78 20.52 -9.01
CA ALA A 12 15.94 19.34 -9.16
C ALA A 12 15.03 19.26 -7.90
N ALA A 13 13.82 19.77 -8.00
CA ALA A 13 12.80 19.59 -6.98
C ALA A 13 12.40 18.11 -6.94
N SER A 14 12.89 17.42 -5.91
CA SER A 14 12.57 16.02 -5.64
C SER A 14 11.07 15.86 -5.41
N THR A 15 10.38 15.17 -6.32
CA THR A 15 8.95 14.88 -6.25
C THR A 15 8.67 13.71 -5.29
N LEU A 16 8.95 13.89 -4.00
CA LEU A 16 8.65 12.89 -2.96
C LEU A 16 7.24 13.07 -2.34
N ALA A 17 6.38 13.89 -2.94
CA ALA A 17 5.15 14.35 -2.29
C ALA A 17 3.84 13.72 -2.81
N HIS A 18 3.85 12.64 -3.59
CA HIS A 18 2.63 12.18 -4.26
C HIS A 18 1.92 10.96 -3.65
N ALA A 19 2.50 10.25 -2.69
CA ALA A 19 1.82 9.12 -2.04
C ALA A 19 0.90 9.55 -0.89
N ALA A 20 1.25 10.60 -0.16
CA ALA A 20 0.41 11.17 0.89
C ALA A 20 -0.78 11.91 0.27
N GLY A 21 -2.00 11.46 0.60
CA GLY A 21 -3.24 12.04 0.07
C GLY A 21 -3.96 11.20 -0.98
N GLU A 22 -3.34 10.11 -1.47
CA GLU A 22 -4.03 9.12 -2.31
C GLU A 22 -5.22 8.50 -1.56
N SER A 23 -6.28 8.21 -2.32
CA SER A 23 -7.49 7.59 -1.79
C SER A 23 -7.43 6.08 -1.97
N ILE A 24 -7.73 5.36 -0.88
CA ILE A 24 -7.72 3.90 -0.84
C ILE A 24 -9.11 3.41 -0.40
N THR A 25 -9.76 2.62 -1.23
CA THR A 25 -10.98 1.90 -0.83
C THR A 25 -10.61 0.54 -0.26
N VAL A 26 -11.02 0.25 0.98
CA VAL A 26 -10.64 -0.97 1.72
C VAL A 26 -11.88 -1.82 2.00
N TYR A 27 -11.95 -2.98 1.38
CA TYR A 27 -12.96 -4.00 1.61
C TYR A 27 -12.54 -4.89 2.78
N LYS A 28 -13.42 -5.06 3.77
CA LYS A 28 -13.16 -5.85 4.97
C LYS A 28 -14.41 -6.47 5.54
N ASP A 29 -14.28 -7.53 6.36
CA ASP A 29 -15.36 -8.00 7.20
C ASP A 29 -15.72 -6.92 8.24
N PRO A 30 -17.01 -6.67 8.52
CA PRO A 30 -17.44 -5.65 9.48
C PRO A 30 -16.87 -5.86 10.89
N ASN A 31 -16.58 -7.10 11.27
CA ASN A 31 -16.08 -7.46 12.60
C ASN A 31 -14.54 -7.58 12.67
N CYS A 32 -13.83 -7.23 11.60
CA CYS A 32 -12.36 -7.34 11.53
C CYS A 32 -11.68 -6.19 12.28
N GLY A 33 -11.33 -6.39 13.54
CA GLY A 33 -10.66 -5.38 14.37
C GLY A 33 -9.24 -5.03 13.89
N CYS A 34 -8.44 -6.01 13.47
CA CYS A 34 -7.10 -5.77 12.94
C CYS A 34 -7.13 -5.03 11.59
N CYS A 35 -8.19 -5.20 10.78
CA CYS A 35 -8.39 -4.42 9.57
C CYS A 35 -8.59 -2.94 9.89
N SER A 36 -9.37 -2.63 10.94
CA SER A 36 -9.56 -1.26 11.40
C SER A 36 -8.26 -0.63 11.90
N ALA A 37 -7.45 -1.37 12.63
CA ALA A 37 -6.13 -0.92 13.08
C ALA A 37 -5.17 -0.66 11.91
N TRP A 38 -5.20 -1.48 10.86
CA TRP A 38 -4.43 -1.22 9.64
C TRP A 38 -4.92 0.03 8.89
N ILE A 39 -6.23 0.27 8.83
CA ILE A 39 -6.81 1.48 8.26
C ILE A 39 -6.27 2.73 8.97
N GLU A 40 -6.21 2.72 10.31
CA GLU A 40 -5.64 3.84 11.07
C GLU A 40 -4.15 4.03 10.77
N HIS A 41 -3.37 2.95 10.63
CA HIS A 41 -1.97 3.03 10.21
C HIS A 41 -1.82 3.78 8.85
N LEU A 42 -2.69 3.51 7.89
CA LEU A 42 -2.65 4.24 6.61
C LEU A 42 -3.08 5.70 6.75
N ARG A 43 -4.08 5.99 7.58
CA ARG A 43 -4.54 7.37 7.85
C ARG A 43 -3.45 8.20 8.52
N GLU A 44 -2.75 7.63 9.49
CA GLU A 44 -1.60 8.24 10.15
C GLU A 44 -0.46 8.55 9.17
N ALA A 45 -0.31 7.74 8.14
CA ALA A 45 0.63 7.96 7.04
C ALA A 45 0.14 8.98 5.99
N GLY A 46 -1.06 9.55 6.15
CA GLY A 46 -1.61 10.60 5.30
C GLY A 46 -2.51 10.14 4.16
N TYR A 47 -2.84 8.84 4.08
CA TYR A 47 -3.79 8.32 3.08
C TYR A 47 -5.24 8.64 3.45
N LYS A 48 -6.07 8.87 2.44
CA LYS A 48 -7.53 8.96 2.59
C LYS A 48 -8.11 7.55 2.45
N VAL A 49 -8.58 6.98 3.56
CA VAL A 49 -9.07 5.60 3.55
C VAL A 49 -10.57 5.55 3.69
N LYS A 50 -11.23 4.88 2.72
CA LYS A 50 -12.66 4.61 2.67
C LYS A 50 -12.91 3.12 2.96
N PRO A 51 -13.36 2.75 4.16
CA PRO A 51 -13.73 1.38 4.45
C PRO A 51 -15.06 1.01 3.80
N VAL A 52 -15.15 -0.22 3.31
CA VAL A 52 -16.37 -0.84 2.77
C VAL A 52 -16.52 -2.22 3.41
N ASP A 53 -17.53 -2.36 4.22
CA ASP A 53 -17.83 -3.66 4.83
C ASP A 53 -18.41 -4.63 3.79
N SER A 54 -17.95 -5.87 3.81
CA SER A 54 -18.38 -6.93 2.91
C SER A 54 -18.55 -8.24 3.68
N GLY A 55 -19.71 -8.89 3.52
CA GLY A 55 -19.96 -10.24 4.03
C GLY A 55 -19.39 -11.35 3.13
N ASP A 56 -18.88 -11.00 1.93
CA ASP A 56 -18.30 -11.95 0.98
C ASP A 56 -16.93 -11.44 0.47
N MET A 57 -15.93 -11.61 1.31
CA MET A 57 -14.56 -11.23 0.97
C MET A 57 -13.96 -12.11 -0.12
N ALA A 58 -14.40 -13.37 -0.27
CA ALA A 58 -13.92 -14.25 -1.32
C ALA A 58 -14.30 -13.71 -2.72
N ALA A 59 -15.54 -13.27 -2.90
CA ALA A 59 -15.97 -12.64 -4.15
C ALA A 59 -15.23 -11.33 -4.43
N VAL A 60 -14.96 -10.52 -3.40
CA VAL A 60 -14.17 -9.28 -3.51
C VAL A 60 -12.76 -9.59 -4.01
N LYS A 61 -12.04 -10.51 -3.36
CA LYS A 61 -10.67 -10.89 -3.73
C LYS A 61 -10.59 -11.44 -5.14
N LYS A 62 -11.49 -12.34 -5.51
CA LYS A 62 -11.58 -12.90 -6.86
C LYS A 62 -11.79 -11.82 -7.92
N ARG A 63 -12.72 -10.88 -7.69
CA ARG A 63 -13.00 -9.75 -8.60
C ARG A 63 -11.78 -8.85 -8.78
N LEU A 64 -11.01 -8.63 -7.72
CA LEU A 64 -9.82 -7.78 -7.72
C LEU A 64 -8.54 -8.50 -8.15
N GLY A 65 -8.63 -9.78 -8.49
CA GLY A 65 -7.50 -10.55 -9.00
C GLY A 65 -6.43 -10.88 -7.97
N VAL A 66 -6.82 -10.95 -6.68
CA VAL A 66 -5.92 -11.39 -5.61
C VAL A 66 -5.60 -12.88 -5.80
N PRO A 67 -4.32 -13.29 -5.87
CA PRO A 67 -3.96 -14.71 -5.93
C PRO A 67 -4.36 -15.42 -4.64
N GLU A 68 -5.04 -16.58 -4.73
CA GLU A 68 -5.50 -17.36 -3.56
C GLU A 68 -4.36 -17.65 -2.56
N SER A 69 -3.17 -17.94 -3.07
CA SER A 69 -1.98 -18.22 -2.23
C SER A 69 -1.48 -17.01 -1.43
N LEU A 70 -1.94 -15.80 -1.75
CA LEU A 70 -1.52 -14.55 -1.13
C LEU A 70 -2.63 -13.89 -0.30
N GLU A 71 -3.81 -14.50 -0.22
CA GLU A 71 -4.94 -13.93 0.50
C GLU A 71 -4.67 -13.70 1.99
N SER A 72 -5.22 -12.62 2.49
CA SER A 72 -5.20 -12.20 3.90
C SER A 72 -6.60 -11.74 4.33
N CYS A 73 -6.72 -10.91 5.36
CA CYS A 73 -8.01 -10.57 5.96
C CYS A 73 -8.78 -9.46 5.24
N HIS A 74 -8.12 -8.55 4.54
CA HIS A 74 -8.77 -7.45 3.82
C HIS A 74 -8.06 -7.14 2.50
N THR A 75 -8.75 -6.38 1.64
CA THR A 75 -8.23 -6.01 0.32
C THR A 75 -8.47 -4.53 0.07
N GLY A 76 -7.41 -3.77 -0.18
CA GLY A 76 -7.46 -2.36 -0.55
C GLY A 76 -7.28 -2.16 -2.05
N VAL A 77 -7.84 -1.06 -2.57
CA VAL A 77 -7.64 -0.60 -3.95
C VAL A 77 -7.22 0.86 -3.92
N VAL A 78 -6.14 1.20 -4.60
CA VAL A 78 -5.75 2.58 -4.85
C VAL A 78 -6.71 3.16 -5.89
N ASP A 79 -7.56 4.10 -5.49
CA ASP A 79 -8.70 4.56 -6.31
C ASP A 79 -8.27 5.13 -7.67
N GLY A 80 -7.13 5.83 -7.72
CA GLY A 80 -6.63 6.45 -8.95
C GLY A 80 -6.03 5.47 -9.96
N SER A 81 -5.27 4.46 -9.49
CA SER A 81 -4.54 3.52 -10.35
C SER A 81 -5.21 2.16 -10.49
N GLY A 82 -6.10 1.79 -9.56
CA GLY A 82 -6.69 0.45 -9.47
C GLY A 82 -5.72 -0.62 -8.96
N GLN A 83 -4.53 -0.23 -8.49
CA GLN A 83 -3.57 -1.16 -7.88
C GLN A 83 -4.14 -1.75 -6.60
N VAL A 84 -3.87 -3.03 -6.36
CA VAL A 84 -4.47 -3.80 -5.27
C VAL A 84 -3.47 -4.04 -4.14
N VAL A 85 -3.96 -3.93 -2.92
CA VAL A 85 -3.19 -4.14 -1.69
C VAL A 85 -3.88 -5.21 -0.86
N GLU A 86 -3.21 -6.33 -0.63
CA GLU A 86 -3.77 -7.46 0.12
C GLU A 86 -3.14 -7.60 1.49
N GLY A 87 -3.95 -7.58 2.54
CA GLY A 87 -3.52 -7.75 3.91
C GLY A 87 -2.79 -6.54 4.49
N HIS A 88 -2.00 -6.77 5.53
CA HIS A 88 -1.39 -5.73 6.38
C HIS A 88 -0.12 -5.12 5.78
N VAL A 89 -0.20 -4.64 4.54
CA VAL A 89 0.91 -4.01 3.82
C VAL A 89 1.30 -2.68 4.50
N PRO A 90 2.58 -2.44 4.82
CA PRO A 90 3.03 -1.18 5.38
C PRO A 90 2.79 0.01 4.46
N ALA A 91 2.56 1.19 5.04
CA ALA A 91 2.40 2.44 4.27
C ALA A 91 3.61 2.75 3.37
N THR A 92 4.82 2.36 3.79
CA THR A 92 6.06 2.45 3.00
C THR A 92 6.02 1.59 1.74
N ALA A 93 5.56 0.35 1.86
CA ALA A 93 5.37 -0.55 0.72
C ALA A 93 4.25 -0.08 -0.20
N LEU A 94 3.16 0.49 0.36
CA LEU A 94 2.09 1.10 -0.41
C LEU A 94 2.59 2.32 -1.22
N ALA A 95 3.39 3.19 -0.63
CA ALA A 95 4.02 4.31 -1.34
C ALA A 95 4.89 3.83 -2.52
N LYS A 96 5.66 2.77 -2.30
CA LYS A 96 6.47 2.13 -3.35
C LYS A 96 5.61 1.52 -4.46
N LEU A 97 4.45 0.93 -4.13
CA LEU A 97 3.49 0.40 -5.10
C LEU A 97 2.94 1.51 -5.99
N ILE A 98 2.49 2.61 -5.39
CA ILE A 98 1.94 3.76 -6.12
C ILE A 98 2.99 4.35 -7.08
N ALA A 99 4.26 4.38 -6.69
CA ALA A 99 5.36 4.82 -7.55
C ALA A 99 5.75 3.81 -8.65
N ALA A 100 5.16 2.60 -8.65
CA ALA A 100 5.46 1.52 -9.59
C ALA A 100 4.21 1.10 -10.39
N PRO A 101 3.73 1.91 -11.36
CA PRO A 101 2.44 1.71 -12.04
C PRO A 101 2.34 0.39 -12.83
N ALA A 102 3.47 -0.24 -13.16
CA ALA A 102 3.50 -1.54 -13.81
C ALA A 102 3.14 -2.71 -12.85
N VAL A 103 3.25 -2.50 -11.52
CA VAL A 103 2.91 -3.51 -10.51
C VAL A 103 1.42 -3.46 -10.23
N LYS A 104 0.71 -4.55 -10.49
CA LYS A 104 -0.76 -4.62 -10.35
C LYS A 104 -1.23 -4.71 -8.91
N GLY A 105 -0.45 -5.34 -8.05
CA GLY A 105 -0.77 -5.46 -6.65
C GLY A 105 0.34 -6.08 -5.83
N VAL A 106 0.23 -5.88 -4.52
CA VAL A 106 1.15 -6.42 -3.52
C VAL A 106 0.38 -7.04 -2.36
N ALA A 107 1.03 -7.94 -1.64
CA ALA A 107 0.43 -8.64 -0.51
C ALA A 107 1.42 -8.80 0.66
N VAL A 108 0.87 -8.79 1.87
CA VAL A 108 1.44 -9.43 3.05
C VAL A 108 0.57 -10.63 3.35
N PRO A 109 0.95 -11.85 2.90
CA PRO A 109 0.12 -13.04 3.04
C PRO A 109 -0.08 -13.41 4.51
N GLY A 110 -1.25 -13.93 4.84
CA GLY A 110 -1.60 -14.27 6.22
C GLY A 110 -1.72 -13.04 7.12
N MET A 111 -1.38 -13.21 8.39
CA MET A 111 -1.46 -12.14 9.41
C MET A 111 -0.21 -12.17 10.31
N PRO A 112 0.96 -11.79 9.80
CA PRO A 112 2.19 -11.83 10.59
C PRO A 112 2.14 -10.82 11.74
N SER A 113 2.57 -11.24 12.93
CA SER A 113 2.52 -10.43 14.15
C SER A 113 3.39 -9.17 14.12
N ASN A 114 4.32 -9.09 13.17
CA ASN A 114 5.17 -7.91 12.95
C ASN A 114 4.65 -7.00 11.81
N SER A 115 3.35 -7.09 11.46
CA SER A 115 2.72 -6.23 10.46
C SER A 115 1.88 -5.12 11.11
N PRO A 116 1.67 -3.98 10.42
CA PRO A 116 0.86 -2.88 10.95
C PRO A 116 -0.59 -3.32 11.21
N GLY A 117 -1.12 -3.00 12.39
CA GLY A 117 -2.44 -3.44 12.83
C GLY A 117 -2.46 -4.80 13.54
N MET A 118 -1.37 -5.59 13.45
CA MET A 118 -1.18 -6.83 14.21
C MET A 118 -0.17 -6.65 15.34
N GLY A 119 0.85 -5.82 15.14
CA GLY A 119 1.87 -5.55 16.15
C GLY A 119 2.95 -4.60 15.65
N LYS A 120 4.10 -4.62 16.33
CA LYS A 120 5.20 -3.71 16.02
C LYS A 120 6.05 -4.24 14.87
N MET A 121 6.24 -3.42 13.84
CA MET A 121 7.20 -3.71 12.75
C MET A 121 8.64 -3.77 13.28
N ASN A 122 9.46 -4.63 12.69
CA ASN A 122 10.81 -4.94 13.15
C ASN A 122 11.86 -5.01 12.03
N GLY A 123 11.56 -4.45 10.86
CA GLY A 123 12.44 -4.45 9.69
C GLY A 123 12.56 -5.81 8.96
N LYS A 124 11.70 -6.77 9.28
CA LYS A 124 11.73 -8.13 8.71
C LYS A 124 10.44 -8.51 7.97
N LEU A 125 9.45 -7.62 7.96
CA LEU A 125 8.20 -7.86 7.24
C LEU A 125 8.45 -7.82 5.73
N VAL A 126 8.09 -8.90 5.05
CA VAL A 126 8.21 -8.99 3.60
C VAL A 126 6.85 -8.75 2.96
N THR A 127 6.80 -7.78 2.06
CA THR A 127 5.70 -7.59 1.12
C THR A 127 6.10 -8.21 -0.21
N VAL A 128 5.23 -8.99 -0.81
CA VAL A 128 5.44 -9.62 -2.12
C VAL A 128 4.53 -8.98 -3.19
N ASP A 129 4.94 -9.04 -4.45
CA ASP A 129 4.03 -8.74 -5.57
C ASP A 129 3.07 -9.92 -5.84
N PHE A 130 2.11 -9.74 -6.73
CA PHE A 130 1.14 -10.80 -7.07
C PHE A 130 1.75 -11.98 -7.85
N ALA A 131 3.00 -11.90 -8.27
CA ALA A 131 3.79 -13.02 -8.77
C ALA A 131 4.55 -13.77 -7.65
N GLY A 132 4.41 -13.35 -6.38
CA GLY A 132 5.06 -13.94 -5.22
C GLY A 132 6.52 -13.52 -5.03
N LYS A 133 7.01 -12.54 -5.79
CA LYS A 133 8.38 -12.02 -5.62
C LYS A 133 8.43 -10.98 -4.52
N GLN A 134 9.52 -10.95 -3.76
CA GLN A 134 9.75 -9.91 -2.78
C GLN A 134 9.70 -8.52 -3.45
N PHE A 135 8.78 -7.69 -2.97
CA PHE A 135 8.58 -6.31 -3.41
C PHE A 135 9.24 -5.31 -2.47
N SER A 136 9.01 -5.45 -1.16
CA SER A 136 9.69 -4.67 -0.13
C SER A 136 9.98 -5.51 1.11
N LYS A 137 10.80 -4.93 2.00
CA LYS A 137 11.09 -5.45 3.33
C LYS A 137 11.14 -4.27 4.29
N ASP A 138 10.30 -4.30 5.32
CA ASP A 138 10.03 -3.19 6.25
C ASP A 138 10.17 -3.57 7.72
#